data_ccb38906215c8da2b1602fa3e2e67878
#
_entry.id   ccb38906215c8da2b1602fa3e2e67878
#
_cell.length_a   1.000
_cell.length_b   1.000
_cell.length_c   1.000
_cell.angle_alpha   90.00
_cell.angle_beta   90.00
_cell.angle_gamma   90.00
#
_symmetry.space_group_name_H-M   'P 1'
#
loop_
_entity.id
_entity.type
_entity.pdbx_description
1 polymer ?
#
loop_
_entity_poly.entity_id
_entity_poly.type
_entity_poly.pdbx_seq_one_letter_code
_entity_poly.pdbx_strand_id
1 'polypeptide(L)'
;KKDFPEVISIFTTVGAETGSFIGGEQGPQYATITLDCGEKDTRTRDTKEIGTILANKLLDIPYRITISFPSSVGGAGTEAPVQVEIVGSKFQMDKIIELSENVKKIVETTEGTVSVDSSWKQGKPETRVVMDRMKMSSHGISVGTIGSILRTSIEGNTDIKYREFGEEYDIRVRLKEKDRKEPYQVEDIYLGQVDDKPVCIKDIGTIKTLPAPNKIEHSNKQRKIVISAELVKGYPLGNVKKSIETRLAKELTIPSGITVQFGGEGK
;
A
#
# COMPACT_ATOMS: atom_id res chain seq x y z
N LYS A 1 0.50 -16.39 23.29
CA LYS A 1 -0.33 -17.47 23.89
C LYS A 1 -0.36 -17.45 25.41
N LYS A 2 0.79 -17.20 26.11
CA LYS A 2 0.80 -17.16 27.58
C LYS A 2 -0.14 -16.08 28.16
N ASP A 3 -0.23 -14.94 27.53
CA ASP A 3 -1.02 -13.78 28.00
C ASP A 3 -2.45 -13.76 27.45
N PHE A 4 -2.74 -14.62 26.45
CA PHE A 4 -4.02 -14.76 25.80
C PHE A 4 -4.41 -16.24 25.72
N PRO A 5 -4.94 -16.80 26.81
CA PRO A 5 -5.33 -18.22 26.87
C PRO A 5 -6.47 -18.55 25.91
N GLU A 6 -7.27 -17.55 25.52
CA GLU A 6 -8.38 -17.69 24.59
C GLU A 6 -7.91 -17.96 23.15
N VAL A 7 -6.65 -17.69 22.80
CA VAL A 7 -6.14 -17.94 21.44
C VAL A 7 -5.87 -19.43 21.24
N ILE A 8 -6.74 -20.05 20.45
CA ILE A 8 -6.66 -21.48 20.10
C ILE A 8 -5.56 -21.70 19.06
N SER A 9 -5.63 -20.94 17.95
CA SER A 9 -4.67 -21.07 16.85
C SER A 9 -4.23 -19.71 16.32
N ILE A 10 -3.04 -19.71 15.69
CA ILE A 10 -2.42 -18.55 15.08
C ILE A 10 -2.04 -18.92 13.65
N PHE A 11 -2.59 -18.19 12.68
CA PHE A 11 -2.21 -18.31 11.28
C PHE A 11 -1.41 -17.09 10.86
N THR A 12 -0.29 -17.30 10.19
CA THR A 12 0.55 -16.22 9.69
C THR A 12 0.70 -16.36 8.17
N THR A 13 0.34 -15.31 7.45
CA THR A 13 0.57 -15.18 6.02
C THR A 13 1.57 -14.06 5.79
N VAL A 14 2.65 -14.36 5.07
CA VAL A 14 3.69 -13.38 4.71
C VAL A 14 3.62 -13.10 3.20
N GLY A 15 3.73 -11.84 2.82
CA GLY A 15 3.69 -11.42 1.42
C GLY A 15 2.31 -11.02 0.91
N ALA A 16 1.27 -11.18 1.72
CA ALA A 16 -0.08 -10.75 1.37
C ALA A 16 -0.84 -10.25 2.60
N GLU A 17 -1.66 -9.23 2.40
CA GLU A 17 -2.67 -8.81 3.36
C GLU A 17 -3.90 -9.70 3.18
N THR A 18 -4.18 -10.54 4.18
CA THR A 18 -5.36 -11.42 4.20
C THR A 18 -6.51 -10.67 4.88
N GLY A 19 -7.65 -10.56 4.22
CA GLY A 19 -8.84 -9.92 4.80
C GLY A 19 -9.63 -9.07 3.85
N SER A 20 -9.12 -8.77 2.66
CA SER A 20 -9.89 -8.17 1.58
C SER A 20 -10.24 -9.23 0.55
N PHE A 21 -11.51 -9.53 0.41
CA PHE A 21 -12.04 -10.46 -0.61
C PHE A 21 -11.80 -9.92 -2.04
N ILE A 22 -11.40 -8.66 -2.16
CA ILE A 22 -11.10 -7.98 -3.42
C ILE A 22 -9.72 -7.33 -3.31
N GLY A 23 -8.65 -8.14 -3.44
CA GLY A 23 -7.29 -7.64 -3.65
C GLY A 23 -6.65 -6.97 -2.44
N GLY A 24 -6.29 -7.74 -1.42
CA GLY A 24 -5.36 -7.29 -0.38
C GLY A 24 -4.01 -6.86 -0.98
N GLU A 25 -3.32 -5.98 -0.29
CA GLU A 25 -1.99 -5.54 -0.70
C GLU A 25 -1.01 -6.71 -0.71
N GLN A 26 -0.20 -6.80 -1.76
CA GLN A 26 0.80 -7.87 -1.91
C GLN A 26 2.22 -7.29 -1.85
N GLY A 27 3.09 -8.02 -1.24
CA GLY A 27 4.51 -7.67 -1.19
C GLY A 27 5.20 -8.17 0.07
N PRO A 28 6.51 -8.42 0.05
CA PRO A 28 7.27 -9.01 1.16
C PRO A 28 7.30 -8.13 2.42
N GLN A 29 6.81 -6.88 2.35
CA GLN A 29 6.68 -5.97 3.49
C GLN A 29 5.39 -6.20 4.29
N TYR A 30 4.45 -7.01 3.80
CA TYR A 30 3.19 -7.28 4.47
C TYR A 30 3.20 -8.65 5.13
N ALA A 31 2.61 -8.69 6.31
CA ALA A 31 2.29 -9.95 6.99
C ALA A 31 0.94 -9.81 7.68
N THR A 32 0.13 -10.84 7.61
CA THR A 32 -1.13 -10.92 8.33
C THR A 32 -1.05 -12.03 9.36
N ILE A 33 -1.38 -11.71 10.61
CA ILE A 33 -1.48 -12.68 11.69
C ILE A 33 -2.95 -12.77 12.08
N THR A 34 -3.55 -13.91 11.81
CA THR A 34 -4.93 -14.20 12.20
C THR A 34 -4.94 -15.01 13.48
N LEU A 35 -5.64 -14.48 14.49
CA LEU A 35 -5.81 -15.14 15.78
C LEU A 35 -7.21 -15.75 15.84
N ASP A 36 -7.28 -17.06 15.97
CA ASP A 36 -8.53 -17.76 16.25
C ASP A 36 -8.74 -17.85 17.77
N CYS A 37 -9.79 -17.22 18.23
CA CYS A 37 -10.13 -17.17 19.65
C CYS A 37 -11.32 -18.10 19.99
N GLY A 38 -11.75 -18.96 19.06
CA GLY A 38 -12.88 -19.87 19.26
C GLY A 38 -14.24 -19.18 19.38
N GLU A 39 -15.22 -19.95 19.82
CA GLU A 39 -16.60 -19.47 19.96
C GLU A 39 -16.73 -18.45 21.10
N LYS A 40 -17.68 -17.53 20.95
CA LYS A 40 -17.91 -16.45 21.90
C LYS A 40 -18.21 -16.95 23.32
N ASP A 41 -18.94 -18.04 23.43
CA ASP A 41 -19.40 -18.59 24.72
C ASP A 41 -18.30 -19.37 25.47
N THR A 42 -17.20 -19.69 24.81
CA THR A 42 -16.08 -20.45 25.39
C THR A 42 -14.95 -19.58 25.93
N ARG A 43 -15.04 -18.25 25.76
CA ARG A 43 -13.98 -17.32 26.14
C ARG A 43 -14.40 -16.32 27.18
N THR A 44 -13.45 -15.90 28.01
CA THR A 44 -13.69 -15.00 29.14
C THR A 44 -13.72 -13.54 28.67
N ARG A 45 -12.94 -13.18 27.63
CA ARG A 45 -12.82 -11.82 27.11
C ARG A 45 -13.39 -11.73 25.70
N ASP A 46 -14.03 -10.60 25.40
CA ASP A 46 -14.51 -10.33 24.05
C ASP A 46 -13.36 -10.07 23.09
N THR A 47 -13.56 -10.35 21.80
CA THR A 47 -12.55 -10.18 20.75
C THR A 47 -12.03 -8.73 20.67
N LYS A 48 -12.91 -7.74 20.86
CA LYS A 48 -12.54 -6.33 20.89
C LYS A 48 -11.66 -5.98 22.09
N GLU A 49 -11.95 -6.57 23.25
CA GLU A 49 -11.15 -6.40 24.45
C GLU A 49 -9.75 -7.01 24.28
N ILE A 50 -9.68 -8.24 23.74
CA ILE A 50 -8.40 -8.89 23.38
C ILE A 50 -7.61 -8.00 22.42
N GLY A 51 -8.27 -7.46 21.38
CA GLY A 51 -7.64 -6.57 20.41
C GLY A 51 -7.10 -5.29 21.02
N THR A 52 -7.82 -4.67 21.96
CA THR A 52 -7.36 -3.46 22.68
C THR A 52 -6.12 -3.74 23.54
N ILE A 53 -6.12 -4.85 24.27
CA ILE A 53 -4.96 -5.28 25.08
C ILE A 53 -3.77 -5.57 24.19
N LEU A 54 -4.01 -6.22 23.06
CA LEU A 54 -2.97 -6.53 22.07
C LEU A 54 -2.39 -5.26 21.45
N ALA A 55 -3.24 -4.30 21.06
CA ALA A 55 -2.81 -3.03 20.51
C ALA A 55 -1.85 -2.31 21.46
N ASN A 56 -2.20 -2.23 22.76
CA ASN A 56 -1.35 -1.61 23.76
C ASN A 56 0.00 -2.32 23.93
N LYS A 57 0.04 -3.64 23.85
CA LYS A 57 1.28 -4.42 23.92
C LYS A 57 2.19 -4.30 22.69
N LEU A 58 1.62 -3.90 21.56
CA LEU A 58 2.33 -3.80 20.29
C LEU A 58 2.80 -2.37 19.98
N LEU A 59 2.53 -1.39 20.85
CA LEU A 59 2.92 0.02 20.66
C LEU A 59 4.43 0.22 20.50
N ASP A 60 5.25 -0.59 21.17
CA ASP A 60 6.71 -0.49 21.14
C ASP A 60 7.34 -1.13 19.88
N ILE A 61 6.55 -1.78 19.05
CA ILE A 61 7.05 -2.41 17.83
C ILE A 61 7.17 -1.36 16.72
N PRO A 62 8.35 -1.16 16.09
CA PRO A 62 8.58 -0.12 15.08
C PRO A 62 7.99 -0.46 13.71
N TYR A 63 6.82 -1.06 13.69
CA TYR A 63 6.06 -1.39 12.48
C TYR A 63 4.64 -0.85 12.57
N ARG A 64 4.04 -0.54 11.42
CA ARG A 64 2.61 -0.22 11.38
C ARG A 64 1.82 -1.50 11.60
N ILE A 65 1.01 -1.52 12.64
CA ILE A 65 0.14 -2.64 12.99
C ILE A 65 -1.30 -2.16 12.95
N THR A 66 -2.13 -2.83 12.17
CA THR A 66 -3.58 -2.60 12.10
C THR A 66 -4.28 -3.83 12.66
N ILE A 67 -5.17 -3.64 13.62
CA ILE A 67 -5.98 -4.71 14.19
C ILE A 67 -7.38 -4.58 13.61
N SER A 68 -7.85 -5.61 12.94
CA SER A 68 -9.19 -5.68 12.37
C SER A 68 -9.97 -6.86 12.97
N PHE A 69 -11.28 -6.69 13.09
CA PHE A 69 -12.16 -7.72 13.60
C PHE A 69 -13.09 -8.20 12.48
N PRO A 70 -13.21 -9.52 12.24
CA PRO A 70 -14.19 -10.02 11.30
C PRO A 70 -15.59 -9.72 11.84
N SER A 71 -16.43 -9.11 11.03
CA SER A 71 -17.83 -8.95 11.38
C SER A 71 -18.59 -10.23 11.21
N SER A 72 -19.51 -10.48 12.12
CA SER A 72 -20.34 -11.70 12.20
C SER A 72 -21.44 -11.79 11.14
N VAL A 73 -21.51 -10.92 10.15
CA VAL A 73 -22.56 -10.96 9.11
C VAL A 73 -21.95 -10.85 7.73
N GLY A 74 -21.89 -11.98 7.05
CA GLY A 74 -21.93 -12.07 5.59
C GLY A 74 -20.86 -11.33 4.78
N GLY A 75 -19.61 -11.73 4.86
CA GLY A 75 -18.78 -11.86 3.65
C GLY A 75 -18.34 -10.62 2.86
N ALA A 76 -18.61 -9.42 3.28
CA ALA A 76 -17.96 -8.23 2.74
C ALA A 76 -17.24 -7.56 3.93
N GLY A 77 -15.94 -7.31 3.80
CA GLY A 77 -15.16 -6.68 4.85
C GLY A 77 -15.94 -5.49 5.39
N THR A 78 -16.30 -5.52 6.67
CA THR A 78 -16.99 -4.40 7.28
C THR A 78 -16.05 -3.22 7.23
N GLU A 79 -16.47 -2.23 6.53
CA GLU A 79 -15.84 -0.93 6.56
C GLU A 79 -15.80 -0.46 8.02
N ALA A 80 -14.66 0.10 8.43
CA ALA A 80 -14.52 0.65 9.77
C ALA A 80 -15.66 1.63 10.06
N PRO A 81 -16.21 1.64 11.29
CA PRO A 81 -17.38 2.47 11.63
C PRO A 81 -17.12 3.97 11.43
N VAL A 82 -15.90 4.41 11.65
CA VAL A 82 -15.50 5.80 11.38
C VAL A 82 -14.70 5.83 10.09
N GLN A 83 -15.18 6.58 9.10
CA GLN A 83 -14.47 6.83 7.86
C GLN A 83 -14.52 8.31 7.51
N VAL A 84 -13.37 8.89 7.24
CA VAL A 84 -13.24 10.27 6.75
C VAL A 84 -12.60 10.20 5.37
N GLU A 85 -13.34 10.60 4.34
CA GLU A 85 -12.92 10.63 2.97
C GLU A 85 -12.40 12.01 2.60
N ILE A 86 -11.22 12.06 2.01
CA ILE A 86 -10.61 13.28 1.48
C ILE A 86 -10.55 13.10 -0.03
N VAL A 87 -11.26 13.94 -0.76
CA VAL A 87 -11.46 13.82 -2.21
C VAL A 87 -11.00 15.09 -2.89
N GLY A 88 -10.24 14.95 -3.98
CA GLY A 88 -9.77 16.09 -4.74
C GLY A 88 -9.16 15.74 -6.09
N SER A 89 -8.73 16.75 -6.84
CA SER A 89 -8.13 16.58 -8.15
C SER A 89 -6.78 15.87 -8.08
N LYS A 90 -6.47 15.05 -9.10
CA LYS A 90 -5.15 14.42 -9.27
C LYS A 90 -3.98 15.42 -9.26
N PHE A 91 -4.21 16.67 -9.64
CA PHE A 91 -3.20 17.72 -9.66
C PHE A 91 -2.90 18.31 -8.28
N GLN A 92 -3.68 17.95 -7.26
CA GLN A 92 -3.53 18.43 -5.89
C GLN A 92 -3.12 17.30 -4.94
N MET A 93 -2.54 16.21 -5.47
CA MET A 93 -2.25 15.00 -4.69
C MET A 93 -1.39 15.28 -3.46
N ASP A 94 -0.37 16.12 -3.57
CA ASP A 94 0.50 16.48 -2.45
C ASP A 94 -0.29 17.15 -1.32
N LYS A 95 -1.23 18.06 -1.67
CA LYS A 95 -2.10 18.71 -0.69
C LYS A 95 -3.10 17.74 -0.06
N ILE A 96 -3.60 16.76 -0.83
CA ILE A 96 -4.50 15.72 -0.33
C ILE A 96 -3.74 14.83 0.66
N ILE A 97 -2.49 14.47 0.38
CA ILE A 97 -1.66 13.68 1.28
C ILE A 97 -1.39 14.45 2.58
N GLU A 98 -0.91 15.69 2.49
CA GLU A 98 -0.66 16.53 3.66
C GLU A 98 -1.92 16.69 4.53
N LEU A 99 -3.07 16.97 3.90
CA LEU A 99 -4.35 17.08 4.59
C LEU A 99 -4.75 15.76 5.23
N SER A 100 -4.51 14.63 4.56
CA SER A 100 -4.83 13.31 5.10
C SER A 100 -4.03 12.95 6.35
N GLU A 101 -2.77 13.34 6.42
CA GLU A 101 -1.94 13.16 7.63
C GLU A 101 -2.45 14.03 8.80
N ASN A 102 -2.89 15.25 8.53
CA ASN A 102 -3.48 16.12 9.55
C ASN A 102 -4.84 15.57 10.04
N VAL A 103 -5.71 15.13 9.12
CA VAL A 103 -6.98 14.47 9.47
C VAL A 103 -6.71 13.21 10.30
N LYS A 104 -5.75 12.40 9.92
CA LYS A 104 -5.36 11.21 10.65
C LYS A 104 -4.97 11.52 12.09
N LYS A 105 -4.12 12.53 12.31
CA LYS A 105 -3.73 12.98 13.67
C LYS A 105 -4.92 13.42 14.49
N ILE A 106 -5.88 14.14 13.89
CA ILE A 106 -7.10 14.56 14.59
C ILE A 106 -7.92 13.35 15.01
N VAL A 107 -8.09 12.37 14.10
CA VAL A 107 -8.82 11.14 14.41
C VAL A 107 -8.11 10.33 15.49
N GLU A 108 -6.78 10.15 15.40
CA GLU A 108 -5.96 9.43 16.41
C GLU A 108 -6.05 10.04 17.82
N THR A 109 -6.14 11.36 17.90
CA THR A 109 -6.23 12.08 19.18
C THR A 109 -7.67 12.35 19.65
N THR A 110 -8.67 11.86 18.92
CA THR A 110 -10.08 11.98 19.32
C THR A 110 -10.43 10.84 20.28
N GLU A 111 -11.05 11.18 21.38
CA GLU A 111 -11.48 10.22 22.37
C GLU A 111 -12.52 9.26 21.79
N GLY A 112 -12.36 7.97 22.05
CA GLY A 112 -13.24 6.91 21.56
C GLY A 112 -12.83 6.29 20.22
N THR A 113 -11.75 6.76 19.58
CA THR A 113 -11.18 6.12 18.40
C THR A 113 -9.99 5.23 18.73
N VAL A 114 -9.81 4.16 17.98
CA VAL A 114 -8.70 3.23 18.09
C VAL A 114 -8.39 2.64 16.70
N SER A 115 -7.17 2.14 16.51
CA SER A 115 -6.73 1.50 15.25
C SER A 115 -6.94 2.39 14.01
N VAL A 116 -6.50 3.64 14.10
CA VAL A 116 -6.62 4.58 12.98
C VAL A 116 -5.69 4.20 11.85
N ASP A 117 -6.24 3.99 10.66
CA ASP A 117 -5.46 3.68 9.46
C ASP A 117 -5.80 4.64 8.31
N SER A 118 -4.90 4.74 7.35
CA SER A 118 -5.05 5.53 6.13
C SER A 118 -4.98 4.63 4.92
N SER A 119 -5.86 4.82 3.94
CA SER A 119 -5.77 4.14 2.65
C SER A 119 -4.57 4.60 1.84
N TRP A 120 -4.03 5.77 2.15
CA TRP A 120 -2.75 6.22 1.60
C TRP A 120 -1.60 5.59 2.38
N LYS A 121 -0.89 4.69 1.71
CA LYS A 121 0.35 4.11 2.23
C LYS A 121 1.47 4.43 1.26
N GLN A 122 2.57 4.91 1.79
CA GLN A 122 3.78 5.08 0.99
C GLN A 122 4.26 3.69 0.56
N GLY A 123 4.25 3.45 -0.74
CA GLY A 123 4.70 2.20 -1.32
C GLY A 123 6.22 2.09 -1.35
N LYS A 124 6.70 1.01 -1.95
CA LYS A 124 8.12 0.82 -2.18
C LYS A 124 8.68 1.92 -3.08
N PRO A 125 9.93 2.33 -2.86
CA PRO A 125 10.59 3.21 -3.81
C PRO A 125 10.63 2.55 -5.19
N GLU A 126 10.16 3.28 -6.19
CA GLU A 126 10.24 2.90 -7.61
C GLU A 126 11.45 3.50 -8.26
N THR A 127 12.17 2.68 -9.00
CA THR A 127 13.21 3.17 -9.90
C THR A 127 12.59 3.53 -11.24
N ARG A 128 12.60 4.81 -11.58
CA ARG A 128 12.08 5.32 -12.85
C ARG A 128 13.20 5.76 -13.76
N VAL A 129 13.18 5.28 -14.99
CA VAL A 129 14.05 5.78 -16.06
C VAL A 129 13.35 6.97 -16.71
N VAL A 130 13.87 8.17 -16.50
CA VAL A 130 13.37 9.40 -17.12
C VAL A 130 14.18 9.65 -18.38
N MET A 131 13.57 9.40 -19.52
CA MET A 131 14.22 9.45 -20.81
C MET A 131 14.18 10.84 -21.43
N ASP A 132 15.28 11.26 -22.05
CA ASP A 132 15.37 12.47 -22.85
C ASP A 132 14.99 12.15 -24.31
N ARG A 133 13.86 12.71 -24.76
CA ARG A 133 13.34 12.45 -26.11
C ARG A 133 14.27 12.94 -27.21
N MET A 134 14.99 14.03 -26.99
CA MET A 134 15.92 14.56 -27.98
C MET A 134 17.12 13.63 -28.14
N LYS A 135 17.70 13.18 -27.05
CA LYS A 135 18.78 12.19 -27.05
C LYS A 135 18.35 10.87 -27.66
N MET A 136 17.16 10.38 -27.34
CA MET A 136 16.62 9.17 -27.93
C MET A 136 16.50 9.29 -29.47
N SER A 137 15.96 10.43 -29.93
CA SER A 137 15.82 10.70 -31.37
C SER A 137 17.17 10.76 -32.08
N SER A 138 18.17 11.41 -31.47
CA SER A 138 19.52 11.49 -32.06
C SER A 138 20.20 10.15 -32.17
N HIS A 139 19.87 9.19 -31.29
CA HIS A 139 20.37 7.83 -31.33
C HIS A 139 19.47 6.85 -32.09
N GLY A 140 18.33 7.30 -32.63
CA GLY A 140 17.39 6.44 -33.35
C GLY A 140 16.76 5.34 -32.49
N ILE A 141 16.75 5.50 -31.16
CA ILE A 141 16.25 4.49 -30.21
C ILE A 141 14.83 4.82 -29.80
N SER A 142 13.92 3.85 -29.91
CA SER A 142 12.53 4.01 -29.52
C SER A 142 12.29 3.65 -28.05
N VAL A 143 11.24 4.24 -27.44
CA VAL A 143 10.80 3.88 -26.06
C VAL A 143 10.47 2.37 -25.98
N GLY A 144 9.85 1.83 -27.02
CA GLY A 144 9.51 0.39 -27.07
C GLY A 144 10.74 -0.50 -27.03
N THR A 145 11.79 -0.15 -27.78
CA THR A 145 13.07 -0.87 -27.77
C THR A 145 13.69 -0.86 -26.36
N ILE A 146 13.73 0.31 -25.72
CA ILE A 146 14.27 0.45 -24.36
C ILE A 146 13.46 -0.39 -23.36
N GLY A 147 12.13 -0.32 -23.43
CA GLY A 147 11.25 -1.12 -22.57
C GLY A 147 11.47 -2.62 -22.71
N SER A 148 11.62 -3.09 -23.95
CA SER A 148 11.92 -4.51 -24.26
C SER A 148 13.28 -4.96 -23.70
N ILE A 149 14.31 -4.14 -23.89
CA ILE A 149 15.66 -4.44 -23.39
C ILE A 149 15.67 -4.45 -21.86
N LEU A 150 15.06 -3.45 -21.22
CA LEU A 150 14.94 -3.38 -19.74
C LEU A 150 14.21 -4.60 -19.20
N ARG A 151 13.09 -4.97 -19.81
CA ARG A 151 12.32 -6.15 -19.41
C ARG A 151 13.17 -7.41 -19.50
N THR A 152 13.82 -7.64 -20.63
CA THR A 152 14.68 -8.81 -20.83
C THR A 152 15.87 -8.82 -19.87
N SER A 153 16.47 -7.65 -19.63
CA SER A 153 17.64 -7.53 -18.75
C SER A 153 17.31 -7.78 -17.28
N ILE A 154 16.18 -7.28 -16.81
CA ILE A 154 15.80 -7.30 -15.38
C ILE A 154 14.91 -8.51 -15.06
N GLU A 155 13.78 -8.65 -15.73
CA GLU A 155 12.79 -9.71 -15.52
C GLU A 155 13.25 -11.02 -16.15
N GLY A 156 13.77 -10.92 -17.34
CA GLY A 156 14.20 -12.03 -18.18
C GLY A 156 13.22 -12.36 -19.30
N ASN A 157 13.73 -13.05 -20.31
CA ASN A 157 12.98 -13.64 -21.40
C ASN A 157 12.91 -15.16 -21.19
N THR A 158 11.72 -15.75 -21.35
CA THR A 158 11.41 -17.18 -21.19
C THR A 158 10.87 -17.82 -22.47
N ASP A 159 11.08 -17.20 -23.64
CA ASP A 159 10.58 -17.71 -24.92
C ASP A 159 11.27 -19.02 -25.35
N ILE A 160 12.45 -19.29 -24.80
CA ILE A 160 13.23 -20.49 -25.08
C ILE A 160 12.92 -21.55 -24.04
N LYS A 161 12.60 -22.76 -24.50
CA LYS A 161 12.33 -23.91 -23.65
C LYS A 161 13.33 -25.01 -23.86
N TYR A 162 13.73 -25.65 -22.79
CA TYR A 162 14.48 -26.90 -22.82
C TYR A 162 13.51 -28.07 -22.71
N ARG A 163 13.69 -29.08 -23.58
CA ARG A 163 12.86 -30.28 -23.59
C ARG A 163 13.70 -31.49 -23.27
N GLU A 164 13.29 -32.21 -22.23
CA GLU A 164 13.93 -33.44 -21.81
C GLU A 164 12.89 -34.43 -21.27
N PHE A 165 12.98 -35.71 -21.67
CA PHE A 165 12.09 -36.80 -21.28
C PHE A 165 10.58 -36.49 -21.42
N GLY A 166 10.18 -35.66 -22.39
CA GLY A 166 8.80 -35.27 -22.63
C GLY A 166 8.29 -34.08 -21.79
N GLU A 167 9.13 -33.54 -20.91
CA GLU A 167 8.86 -32.36 -20.12
C GLU A 167 9.48 -31.10 -20.75
N GLU A 168 8.84 -29.95 -20.56
CA GLU A 168 9.32 -28.66 -21.02
C GLU A 168 9.71 -27.79 -19.81
N TYR A 169 10.93 -27.25 -19.85
CA TYR A 169 11.46 -26.36 -18.83
C TYR A 169 11.75 -24.98 -19.42
N ASP A 170 11.29 -23.92 -18.75
CA ASP A 170 11.55 -22.55 -19.19
C ASP A 170 13.02 -22.17 -18.95
N ILE A 171 13.70 -21.72 -20.01
CA ILE A 171 15.03 -21.12 -19.89
C ILE A 171 14.87 -19.63 -19.75
N ARG A 172 15.20 -19.08 -18.57
CA ARG A 172 15.14 -17.64 -18.32
C ARG A 172 16.49 -16.98 -18.56
N VAL A 173 16.57 -16.17 -19.63
CA VAL A 173 17.76 -15.39 -19.98
C VAL A 173 17.61 -13.98 -19.41
N ARG A 174 18.51 -13.57 -18.53
CA ARG A 174 18.53 -12.22 -17.90
C ARG A 174 19.96 -11.85 -17.46
N LEU A 175 20.17 -10.59 -17.07
CA LEU A 175 21.42 -10.14 -16.47
C LEU A 175 21.70 -10.91 -15.16
N LYS A 176 22.99 -11.05 -14.82
CA LYS A 176 23.40 -11.62 -13.55
C LYS A 176 22.85 -10.77 -12.40
N GLU A 177 22.59 -11.39 -11.26
CA GLU A 177 22.02 -10.71 -10.10
C GLU A 177 22.84 -9.49 -9.66
N LYS A 178 24.17 -9.63 -9.64
CA LYS A 178 25.09 -8.55 -9.29
C LYS A 178 25.03 -7.33 -10.22
N ASP A 179 24.51 -7.49 -11.44
CA ASP A 179 24.47 -6.43 -12.47
C ASP A 179 23.05 -5.81 -12.60
N ARG A 180 22.07 -6.23 -11.76
CA ARG A 180 20.68 -5.76 -11.78
C ARG A 180 20.06 -5.55 -10.39
N LYS A 181 20.83 -5.71 -9.32
CA LYS A 181 20.34 -5.65 -7.94
C LYS A 181 20.10 -4.21 -7.49
N GLU A 182 20.98 -3.31 -7.86
CA GLU A 182 20.94 -1.93 -7.41
C GLU A 182 20.44 -0.99 -8.52
N PRO A 183 19.67 0.05 -8.18
CA PRO A 183 19.11 1.00 -9.16
C PRO A 183 20.15 1.63 -10.09
N TYR A 184 21.35 1.96 -9.59
CA TYR A 184 22.40 2.59 -10.38
C TYR A 184 22.95 1.68 -11.49
N GLN A 185 22.84 0.35 -11.33
CA GLN A 185 23.31 -0.62 -12.35
C GLN A 185 22.44 -0.60 -13.60
N VAL A 186 21.19 -0.13 -13.48
CA VAL A 186 20.29 0.04 -14.62
C VAL A 186 20.81 1.10 -15.58
N GLU A 187 21.60 2.07 -15.13
CA GLU A 187 22.21 3.11 -15.98
C GLU A 187 23.18 2.53 -17.00
N ASP A 188 23.86 1.45 -16.65
CA ASP A 188 24.85 0.79 -17.50
C ASP A 188 24.27 -0.28 -18.43
N ILE A 189 22.96 -0.49 -18.42
CA ILE A 189 22.32 -1.45 -19.35
C ILE A 189 22.53 -0.96 -20.78
N TYR A 190 23.13 -1.84 -21.59
CA TYR A 190 23.40 -1.62 -22.99
C TYR A 190 22.13 -1.67 -23.84
N LEU A 191 21.90 -0.64 -24.63
CA LEU A 191 20.73 -0.47 -25.47
C LEU A 191 20.97 -0.80 -26.95
N GLY A 192 22.21 -0.73 -27.40
CA GLY A 192 22.59 -0.94 -28.78
C GLY A 192 23.82 -0.15 -29.16
N GLN A 193 24.12 -0.10 -30.45
CA GLN A 193 25.26 0.60 -31.01
C GLN A 193 24.77 1.63 -32.04
N VAL A 194 25.29 2.85 -31.95
CA VAL A 194 25.02 3.92 -32.91
C VAL A 194 26.37 4.52 -33.32
N ASP A 195 26.64 4.59 -34.61
CA ASP A 195 27.91 5.06 -35.18
C ASP A 195 29.12 4.36 -34.53
N ASP A 196 29.06 3.03 -34.43
CA ASP A 196 30.08 2.15 -33.83
C ASP A 196 30.36 2.44 -32.32
N LYS A 197 29.51 3.23 -31.66
CA LYS A 197 29.64 3.53 -30.22
C LYS A 197 28.53 2.84 -29.42
N PRO A 198 28.87 2.17 -28.33
CA PRO A 198 27.86 1.57 -27.45
C PRO A 198 27.02 2.68 -26.79
N VAL A 199 25.72 2.48 -26.76
CA VAL A 199 24.76 3.37 -26.09
C VAL A 199 24.15 2.65 -24.90
N CYS A 200 24.22 3.26 -23.74
CA CYS A 200 23.62 2.80 -22.49
C CYS A 200 22.46 3.70 -22.05
N ILE A 201 21.71 3.30 -21.04
CA ILE A 201 20.59 4.08 -20.51
C ILE A 201 21.04 5.46 -20.05
N LYS A 202 22.20 5.57 -19.40
CA LYS A 202 22.79 6.85 -18.94
C LYS A 202 23.01 7.88 -20.07
N ASP A 203 23.19 7.42 -21.28
CA ASP A 203 23.42 8.31 -22.43
C ASP A 203 22.14 8.99 -22.89
N ILE A 204 20.98 8.34 -22.68
CA ILE A 204 19.67 8.79 -23.17
C ILE A 204 18.69 9.18 -22.07
N GLY A 205 19.03 8.98 -20.80
CA GLY A 205 18.13 9.28 -19.68
C GLY A 205 18.82 9.33 -18.33
N THR A 206 18.05 9.53 -17.31
CA THR A 206 18.47 9.54 -15.91
C THR A 206 17.62 8.62 -15.07
N ILE A 207 18.19 8.01 -14.05
CA ILE A 207 17.47 7.20 -13.09
C ILE A 207 17.06 8.04 -11.89
N LYS A 208 15.79 7.94 -11.51
CA LYS A 208 15.25 8.57 -10.29
C LYS A 208 14.57 7.51 -9.45
N THR A 209 14.94 7.47 -8.17
CA THR A 209 14.22 6.67 -7.18
C THR A 209 13.20 7.57 -6.51
N LEU A 210 11.93 7.27 -6.65
CA LEU A 210 10.81 8.05 -6.13
C LEU A 210 9.91 7.14 -5.29
N PRO A 211 9.33 7.64 -4.19
CA PRO A 211 8.30 6.90 -3.49
C PRO A 211 7.09 6.72 -4.42
N ALA A 212 6.63 5.50 -4.57
CA ALA A 212 5.41 5.21 -5.32
C ALA A 212 4.23 5.06 -4.36
N PRO A 213 3.02 5.46 -4.74
CA PRO A 213 1.83 5.11 -3.99
C PRO A 213 1.56 3.62 -4.13
N ASN A 214 1.26 2.96 -3.02
CA ASN A 214 0.96 1.53 -3.05
C ASN A 214 -0.40 1.25 -3.70
N LYS A 215 -1.39 2.09 -3.38
CA LYS A 215 -2.75 2.04 -3.91
C LYS A 215 -3.24 3.44 -4.26
N ILE A 216 -3.95 3.57 -5.36
CA ILE A 216 -4.56 4.82 -5.77
C ILE A 216 -6.07 4.61 -5.85
N GLU A 217 -6.80 5.24 -4.94
CA GLU A 217 -8.26 5.18 -4.91
C GLU A 217 -8.88 6.38 -5.63
N HIS A 218 -10.04 6.13 -6.24
CA HIS A 218 -10.82 7.14 -6.92
C HIS A 218 -12.27 7.11 -6.45
N SER A 219 -12.86 8.28 -6.33
CA SER A 219 -14.29 8.48 -6.20
C SER A 219 -14.74 9.52 -7.23
N ASN A 220 -15.72 9.17 -8.08
CA ASN A 220 -16.23 10.05 -9.12
C ASN A 220 -15.11 10.68 -10.01
N LYS A 221 -14.14 9.88 -10.44
CA LYS A 221 -12.97 10.30 -11.23
C LYS A 221 -11.96 11.22 -10.49
N GLN A 222 -12.20 11.54 -9.24
CA GLN A 222 -11.28 12.28 -8.37
C GLN A 222 -10.44 11.33 -7.52
N ARG A 223 -9.29 11.78 -7.08
CA ARG A 223 -8.46 11.04 -6.11
C ARG A 223 -9.13 11.03 -4.74
N LYS A 224 -9.09 9.88 -4.08
CA LYS A 224 -9.65 9.68 -2.74
C LYS A 224 -8.61 9.10 -1.80
N ILE A 225 -8.54 9.64 -0.58
CA ILE A 225 -7.86 9.03 0.56
C ILE A 225 -8.90 8.84 1.65
N VAL A 226 -8.91 7.67 2.27
CA VAL A 226 -9.83 7.33 3.37
C VAL A 226 -9.02 7.17 4.65
N ILE A 227 -9.40 7.87 5.69
CA ILE A 227 -8.93 7.65 7.06
C ILE A 227 -10.01 6.85 7.77
N SER A 228 -9.67 5.68 8.23
CA SER A 228 -10.59 4.76 8.93
C SER A 228 -10.18 4.58 10.38
N ALA A 229 -11.16 4.40 11.27
CA ALA A 229 -10.90 4.11 12.68
C ALA A 229 -11.97 3.19 13.26
N GLU A 230 -11.55 2.36 14.20
CA GLU A 230 -12.43 1.57 15.03
C GLU A 230 -12.88 2.36 16.26
N LEU A 231 -14.01 1.97 16.87
CA LEU A 231 -14.54 2.58 18.08
C LEU A 231 -14.20 1.76 19.32
N VAL A 232 -13.80 2.46 20.36
CA VAL A 232 -13.67 1.87 21.70
C VAL A 232 -15.06 1.50 22.23
N LYS A 233 -15.16 0.37 22.91
CA LYS A 233 -16.42 -0.08 23.53
C LYS A 233 -16.97 0.99 24.47
N GLY A 234 -18.25 1.36 24.27
CA GLY A 234 -18.93 2.37 25.08
C GLY A 234 -18.97 3.78 24.47
N TYR A 235 -18.29 4.01 23.35
CA TYR A 235 -18.36 5.28 22.62
C TYR A 235 -19.34 5.19 21.44
N PRO A 236 -20.46 5.94 21.48
CA PRO A 236 -21.42 5.98 20.37
C PRO A 236 -20.80 6.66 19.14
N LEU A 237 -20.98 6.07 17.96
CA LEU A 237 -20.49 6.60 16.68
C LEU A 237 -20.86 8.08 16.47
N GLY A 238 -22.11 8.46 16.76
CA GLY A 238 -22.59 9.84 16.58
C GLY A 238 -21.82 10.88 17.40
N ASN A 239 -21.43 10.54 18.63
CA ASN A 239 -20.67 11.45 19.48
C ASN A 239 -19.23 11.63 18.98
N VAL A 240 -18.60 10.51 18.61
CA VAL A 240 -17.23 10.51 18.05
C VAL A 240 -17.20 11.28 16.73
N LYS A 241 -18.16 11.03 15.84
CA LYS A 241 -18.32 11.77 14.57
C LYS A 241 -18.42 13.27 14.81
N LYS A 242 -19.33 13.72 15.70
CA LYS A 242 -19.51 15.14 16.03
C LYS A 242 -18.24 15.77 16.60
N SER A 243 -17.51 15.03 17.43
CA SER A 243 -16.22 15.48 17.98
C SER A 243 -15.20 15.69 16.87
N ILE A 244 -15.07 14.72 15.95
CA ILE A 244 -14.16 14.81 14.81
C ILE A 244 -14.57 15.99 13.91
N GLU A 245 -15.85 16.14 13.56
CA GLU A 245 -16.36 17.27 12.75
C GLU A 245 -16.00 18.62 13.34
N THR A 246 -16.22 18.78 14.64
CA THR A 246 -15.92 20.03 15.35
C THR A 246 -14.42 20.35 15.31
N ARG A 247 -13.59 19.34 15.49
CA ARG A 247 -12.13 19.50 15.46
C ARG A 247 -11.63 19.77 14.04
N LEU A 248 -12.14 19.05 13.03
CA LEU A 248 -11.80 19.30 11.62
C LEU A 248 -12.12 20.74 11.22
N ALA A 249 -13.30 21.24 11.59
CA ALA A 249 -13.71 22.62 11.29
C ALA A 249 -12.84 23.68 12.00
N LYS A 250 -12.35 23.37 13.21
CA LYS A 250 -11.56 24.30 14.02
C LYS A 250 -10.06 24.28 13.69
N GLU A 251 -9.51 23.10 13.44
CA GLU A 251 -8.06 22.89 13.37
C GLU A 251 -7.53 22.86 11.93
N LEU A 252 -8.42 22.65 10.91
CA LEU A 252 -7.99 22.51 9.54
C LEU A 252 -8.56 23.59 8.61
N THR A 253 -7.68 24.07 7.73
CA THR A 253 -8.10 24.88 6.58
C THR A 253 -8.10 23.98 5.35
N ILE A 254 -9.29 23.72 4.80
CA ILE A 254 -9.41 22.85 3.61
C ILE A 254 -9.11 23.68 2.36
N PRO A 255 -8.12 23.28 1.54
CA PRO A 255 -7.78 23.99 0.31
C PRO A 255 -8.95 23.92 -0.71
N SER A 256 -9.09 24.96 -1.52
CA SER A 256 -10.10 24.98 -2.60
C SER A 256 -9.95 23.79 -3.54
N GLY A 257 -11.06 23.13 -3.90
CA GLY A 257 -11.08 21.96 -4.77
C GLY A 257 -10.79 20.62 -4.06
N ILE A 258 -10.63 20.62 -2.74
CA ILE A 258 -10.58 19.41 -1.91
C ILE A 258 -11.83 19.38 -1.02
N THR A 259 -12.41 18.21 -0.86
CA THR A 259 -13.59 17.98 -0.01
C THR A 259 -13.22 16.96 1.06
N VAL A 260 -13.61 17.21 2.30
CA VAL A 260 -13.51 16.27 3.41
C VAL A 260 -14.94 15.91 3.84
N GLN A 261 -15.26 14.63 3.82
CA GLN A 261 -16.61 14.14 4.13
C GLN A 261 -16.55 12.83 4.91
N PHE A 262 -17.61 12.52 5.64
CA PHE A 262 -17.74 11.19 6.25
C PHE A 262 -18.26 10.18 5.23
N GLY A 263 -17.68 8.97 5.27
CA GLY A 263 -18.09 7.80 4.51
C GLY A 263 -18.64 6.69 5.42
N GLY A 264 -18.95 5.53 4.81
CA GLY A 264 -19.39 4.35 5.55
C GLY A 264 -20.70 4.54 6.31
N GLU A 265 -20.83 3.90 7.47
CA GLU A 265 -22.01 4.03 8.36
C GLU A 265 -22.19 5.44 8.94
N GLY A 266 -21.18 6.30 8.78
CA GLY A 266 -21.22 7.69 9.24
C GLY A 266 -21.87 8.67 8.25
N LYS A 267 -22.41 8.23 7.13
CA LYS A 267 -23.14 9.09 6.17
C LYS A 267 -24.43 9.64 6.73
#